data_51f3ead9b510e3ba91f2dcd78e9741cf
#
_entry.id   51f3ead9b510e3ba91f2dcd78e9741cf
#
_cell.length_a   1.000
_cell.length_b   1.000
_cell.length_c   1.000
_cell.angle_alpha   90.00
_cell.angle_beta   90.00
_cell.angle_gamma   90.00
#
_symmetry.space_group_name_H-M   'P 1'
#
loop_
_entity.id
_entity.type
_entity.pdbx_description
1 polymer ?
#
loop_
_entity_poly.entity_id
_entity_poly.type
_entity_poly.pdbx_seq_one_letter_code
_entity_poly.pdbx_strand_id
1 'polypeptide(L)'
;MASVELFEGQSQTVIVKGGWLNNKETLKWESSDTSILKITRQNPMQVQFEALKTGSAKIIAKISSKEEESIVLTTTECSVLVKELIPVEKIELTTSEGEQPGEETLKFNINGKKILKAKVFPENASIKDVEWISSNPDAFTIENGIVTAIGDGVAEITVRSIQGQNEVTSNPIKVTCEYQLERIVFSQPVYGYSKSMMNDMGKITPEVKCYPATPKIKTMNIEWDFQVPSDWTNSSLTNPDEDASSDDSSDKNGIRYKITQYPENYETNEPYTFYEGEVPLKCTVTYAGKEYTAECIINSKKRIWKAPLSWKMKIKRHC
;
A
#
# COMPACT_ATOMS: atom_id res chain seq x y z
N MET A 1 4.67 22.06 -35.13
CA MET A 1 5.29 20.77 -35.42
C MET A 1 5.56 20.08 -34.10
N ALA A 2 5.27 18.79 -34.02
CA ALA A 2 5.65 17.99 -32.84
C ALA A 2 7.18 17.74 -32.91
N SER A 3 7.85 17.87 -31.77
CA SER A 3 9.28 17.53 -31.62
C SER A 3 9.48 16.63 -30.41
N VAL A 4 10.43 15.71 -30.51
CA VAL A 4 10.80 14.76 -29.46
C VAL A 4 12.32 14.73 -29.37
N GLU A 5 12.83 14.71 -28.15
CA GLU A 5 14.25 14.45 -27.85
C GLU A 5 14.36 13.05 -27.24
N LEU A 6 15.32 12.27 -27.71
CA LEU A 6 15.61 10.92 -27.22
C LEU A 6 17.12 10.74 -27.04
N PHE A 7 17.49 9.78 -26.25
CA PHE A 7 18.86 9.26 -26.23
C PHE A 7 18.96 7.97 -27.05
N GLU A 8 20.14 7.64 -27.51
CA GLU A 8 20.43 6.37 -28.19
C GLU A 8 19.91 5.18 -27.38
N GLY A 9 19.26 4.20 -28.06
CA GLY A 9 18.64 3.04 -27.47
C GLY A 9 17.24 3.26 -26.90
N GLN A 10 16.75 4.48 -26.82
CA GLN A 10 15.39 4.75 -26.36
C GLN A 10 14.35 4.51 -27.45
N SER A 11 13.18 4.05 -27.03
CA SER A 11 12.02 3.87 -27.88
C SER A 11 10.91 4.86 -27.54
N GLN A 12 10.20 5.35 -28.56
CA GLN A 12 9.08 6.27 -28.41
C GLN A 12 7.91 5.83 -29.27
N THR A 13 6.70 6.10 -28.76
CA THR A 13 5.46 5.93 -29.54
C THR A 13 4.87 7.29 -29.87
N VAL A 14 4.56 7.49 -31.15
CA VAL A 14 3.85 8.67 -31.67
C VAL A 14 2.49 8.27 -32.19
N ILE A 15 1.48 9.07 -31.89
CA ILE A 15 0.08 8.85 -32.26
C ILE A 15 -0.38 9.98 -33.17
N VAL A 16 -1.03 9.66 -34.28
CA VAL A 16 -1.74 10.66 -35.11
C VAL A 16 -3.09 10.95 -34.44
N LYS A 17 -3.32 12.22 -34.19
CA LYS A 17 -4.64 12.72 -33.76
C LYS A 17 -5.30 13.38 -34.96
N GLY A 18 -6.42 12.85 -35.42
CA GLY A 18 -7.15 13.36 -36.59
C GLY A 18 -8.38 12.55 -36.91
N GLY A 19 -9.05 12.89 -38.02
CA GLY A 19 -10.22 12.17 -38.53
C GLY A 19 -9.92 10.73 -38.94
N TRP A 20 -10.98 9.93 -39.08
CA TRP A 20 -10.86 8.56 -39.57
C TRP A 20 -10.44 8.53 -41.01
N LEU A 21 -9.53 7.61 -41.37
CA LEU A 21 -9.24 7.28 -42.74
C LEU A 21 -10.52 6.75 -43.41
N ASN A 22 -10.81 7.23 -44.61
CA ASN A 22 -11.90 6.66 -45.39
C ASN A 22 -11.47 5.35 -46.08
N ASN A 23 -12.42 4.63 -46.67
CA ASN A 23 -12.16 3.33 -47.29
C ASN A 23 -11.17 3.37 -48.48
N LYS A 24 -10.90 4.55 -49.04
CA LYS A 24 -10.00 4.78 -50.17
C LYS A 24 -8.64 5.29 -49.78
N GLU A 25 -8.37 5.45 -48.50
CA GLU A 25 -7.12 5.99 -47.94
C GLU A 25 -6.33 4.93 -47.20
N THR A 26 -5.01 5.06 -47.24
CA THR A 26 -4.07 4.27 -46.41
C THR A 26 -3.08 5.19 -45.77
N LEU A 27 -2.66 4.85 -44.55
CA LEU A 27 -1.60 5.57 -43.83
C LEU A 27 -0.38 4.67 -43.72
N LYS A 28 0.77 5.21 -44.11
CA LYS A 28 2.10 4.59 -43.95
C LYS A 28 2.99 5.49 -43.12
N TRP A 29 3.80 4.86 -42.32
CA TRP A 29 4.81 5.53 -41.51
C TRP A 29 6.18 5.31 -42.12
N GLU A 30 6.98 6.36 -42.16
CA GLU A 30 8.34 6.31 -42.67
C GLU A 30 9.28 7.07 -41.75
N SER A 31 10.53 6.61 -41.66
CA SER A 31 11.64 7.37 -41.08
C SER A 31 12.36 8.10 -42.20
N SER A 32 12.68 9.39 -42.00
CA SER A 32 13.51 10.14 -42.96
C SER A 32 14.96 9.64 -43.02
N ASP A 33 15.43 8.99 -41.94
CA ASP A 33 16.74 8.34 -41.87
C ASP A 33 16.66 7.10 -40.98
N THR A 34 16.69 5.93 -41.60
CA THR A 34 16.60 4.65 -40.93
C THR A 34 17.87 4.25 -40.18
N SER A 35 19.00 4.94 -40.40
CA SER A 35 20.22 4.77 -39.64
C SER A 35 20.14 5.47 -38.27
N ILE A 36 19.27 6.48 -38.15
CA ILE A 36 19.04 7.23 -36.91
C ILE A 36 17.80 6.71 -36.18
N LEU A 37 16.67 6.49 -36.90
CA LEU A 37 15.40 6.07 -36.34
C LEU A 37 14.88 4.82 -37.03
N LYS A 38 14.74 3.72 -36.30
CA LYS A 38 14.17 2.48 -36.79
C LYS A 38 12.74 2.30 -36.31
N ILE A 39 11.80 2.15 -37.24
CA ILE A 39 10.42 1.79 -36.91
C ILE A 39 10.38 0.34 -36.46
N THR A 40 9.88 0.10 -35.25
CA THR A 40 9.79 -1.24 -34.63
C THR A 40 8.38 -1.81 -34.70
N ARG A 41 7.36 -0.97 -34.58
CA ARG A 41 5.95 -1.33 -34.70
C ARG A 41 5.17 -0.18 -35.32
N GLN A 42 4.16 -0.51 -36.13
CA GLN A 42 3.25 0.49 -36.68
C GLN A 42 1.85 -0.06 -36.90
N ASN A 43 0.87 0.80 -36.77
CA ASN A 43 -0.50 0.62 -37.23
C ASN A 43 -1.02 1.97 -37.80
N PRO A 44 -2.23 2.05 -38.38
CA PRO A 44 -2.72 3.30 -38.98
C PRO A 44 -2.79 4.49 -38.01
N MET A 45 -2.83 4.28 -36.71
CA MET A 45 -3.01 5.36 -35.71
C MET A 45 -1.74 5.69 -34.93
N GLN A 46 -0.75 4.78 -34.92
CA GLN A 46 0.46 4.95 -34.11
C GLN A 46 1.67 4.26 -34.74
N VAL A 47 2.83 4.79 -34.39
CA VAL A 47 4.13 4.22 -34.73
C VAL A 47 5.01 4.19 -33.47
N GLN A 48 5.70 3.07 -33.29
CA GLN A 48 6.78 2.93 -32.32
C GLN A 48 8.10 2.86 -33.07
N PHE A 49 9.07 3.63 -32.63
CA PHE A 49 10.41 3.66 -33.20
C PHE A 49 11.47 3.70 -32.13
N GLU A 50 12.67 3.26 -32.49
CA GLU A 50 13.86 3.21 -31.67
C GLU A 50 14.90 4.18 -32.23
N ALA A 51 15.56 4.92 -31.33
CA ALA A 51 16.66 5.81 -31.62
C ALA A 51 17.98 4.99 -31.67
N LEU A 52 18.57 4.87 -32.86
CA LEU A 52 19.76 4.03 -33.07
C LEU A 52 21.07 4.78 -32.95
N LYS A 53 21.10 6.04 -33.37
CA LYS A 53 22.33 6.83 -33.47
C LYS A 53 22.03 8.31 -33.30
N THR A 54 22.98 9.01 -32.70
CA THR A 54 22.96 10.46 -32.57
C THR A 54 22.72 11.15 -33.90
N GLY A 55 21.82 12.15 -33.91
CA GLY A 55 21.48 12.90 -35.10
C GLY A 55 20.06 13.43 -35.08
N SER A 56 19.63 13.99 -36.19
CA SER A 56 18.28 14.50 -36.37
C SER A 56 17.59 13.80 -37.52
N ALA A 57 16.41 13.26 -37.27
CA ALA A 57 15.58 12.63 -38.27
C ALA A 57 14.10 12.92 -38.01
N LYS A 58 13.21 12.54 -38.94
CA LYS A 58 11.77 12.73 -38.80
C LYS A 58 11.03 11.42 -38.89
N ILE A 59 9.97 11.28 -38.11
CA ILE A 59 8.94 10.27 -38.36
C ILE A 59 7.82 10.94 -39.13
N ILE A 60 7.47 10.34 -40.25
CA ILE A 60 6.55 10.90 -41.24
C ILE A 60 5.37 9.96 -41.37
N ALA A 61 4.17 10.49 -41.19
CA ALA A 61 2.92 9.80 -41.54
C ALA A 61 2.44 10.32 -42.87
N LYS A 62 2.28 9.40 -43.85
CA LYS A 62 1.80 9.69 -45.18
C LYS A 62 0.43 9.06 -45.40
N ILE A 63 -0.56 9.86 -45.77
CA ILE A 63 -1.86 9.38 -46.21
C ILE A 63 -1.87 9.40 -47.72
N SER A 64 -2.10 8.25 -48.31
CA SER A 64 -2.12 8.06 -49.77
C SER A 64 -3.44 7.42 -50.23
N SER A 65 -3.74 7.54 -51.51
CA SER A 65 -4.84 6.83 -52.16
C SER A 65 -4.54 5.31 -52.18
N LYS A 66 -5.53 4.47 -51.89
CA LYS A 66 -5.42 3.01 -52.05
C LYS A 66 -5.43 2.56 -53.49
N GLU A 67 -6.07 3.35 -54.37
CA GLU A 67 -6.17 3.03 -55.80
C GLU A 67 -4.85 3.29 -56.52
N GLU A 68 -4.13 4.34 -56.07
CA GLU A 68 -2.82 4.70 -56.60
C GLU A 68 -1.93 5.24 -55.44
N GLU A 69 -1.07 4.39 -54.91
CA GLU A 69 -0.21 4.73 -53.75
C GLU A 69 0.77 5.88 -53.99
N SER A 70 1.05 6.19 -55.28
CA SER A 70 1.90 7.31 -55.66
C SER A 70 1.23 8.66 -55.38
N ILE A 71 -0.10 8.70 -55.24
CA ILE A 71 -0.84 9.92 -54.93
C ILE A 71 -0.85 10.12 -53.41
N VAL A 72 0.04 10.99 -52.89
CA VAL A 72 0.07 11.41 -51.52
C VAL A 72 -0.95 12.53 -51.30
N LEU A 73 -1.94 12.27 -50.43
CA LEU A 73 -3.01 13.22 -50.13
C LEU A 73 -2.58 14.23 -49.03
N THR A 74 -1.88 13.75 -48.04
CA THR A 74 -1.34 14.61 -46.99
C THR A 74 -0.19 13.94 -46.25
N THR A 75 0.64 14.75 -45.62
CA THR A 75 1.74 14.29 -44.75
C THR A 75 1.74 15.07 -43.47
N THR A 76 2.11 14.41 -42.39
CA THR A 76 2.48 15.08 -41.11
C THR A 76 3.78 14.49 -40.58
N GLU A 77 4.54 15.28 -39.87
CA GLU A 77 5.85 14.87 -39.42
C GLU A 77 6.10 15.25 -37.94
N CYS A 78 6.92 14.42 -37.30
CA CYS A 78 7.47 14.65 -35.97
C CYS A 78 8.99 14.71 -36.10
N SER A 79 9.59 15.83 -35.70
CA SER A 79 11.05 15.97 -35.66
C SER A 79 11.59 15.28 -34.43
N VAL A 80 12.63 14.46 -34.63
CA VAL A 80 13.29 13.72 -33.53
C VAL A 80 14.77 14.11 -33.52
N LEU A 81 15.22 14.56 -32.34
CA LEU A 81 16.63 14.78 -32.04
C LEU A 81 17.13 13.64 -31.16
N VAL A 82 18.05 12.85 -31.68
CA VAL A 82 18.73 11.80 -30.90
C VAL A 82 20.04 12.34 -30.39
N LYS A 83 20.22 12.29 -29.05
CA LYS A 83 21.41 12.70 -28.34
C LYS A 83 22.22 11.46 -27.91
N GLU A 84 23.52 11.66 -27.73
CA GLU A 84 24.39 10.63 -27.16
C GLU A 84 23.94 10.30 -25.74
N LEU A 85 23.87 9.01 -25.42
CA LEU A 85 23.60 8.53 -24.08
C LEU A 85 24.92 8.45 -23.30
N ILE A 86 25.06 9.32 -22.31
CA ILE A 86 26.13 9.22 -21.31
C ILE A 86 25.59 8.36 -20.16
N PRO A 87 26.09 7.12 -20.01
CA PRO A 87 25.53 6.19 -19.02
C PRO A 87 25.90 6.60 -17.59
N VAL A 88 25.14 6.06 -16.63
CA VAL A 88 25.53 6.08 -15.22
C VAL A 88 26.64 5.06 -15.02
N GLU A 89 27.74 5.45 -14.39
CA GLU A 89 28.88 4.60 -14.07
C GLU A 89 28.93 4.21 -12.58
N LYS A 90 28.46 5.11 -11.71
CA LYS A 90 28.49 4.93 -10.27
C LYS A 90 27.36 5.70 -9.60
N ILE A 91 26.84 5.14 -8.49
CA ILE A 91 25.92 5.83 -7.59
C ILE A 91 26.51 5.76 -6.18
N GLU A 92 26.61 6.90 -5.52
CA GLU A 92 27.04 7.01 -4.13
C GLU A 92 25.86 7.42 -3.25
N LEU A 93 25.68 6.68 -2.15
CA LEU A 93 24.74 7.04 -1.10
C LEU A 93 25.45 7.77 0.03
N THR A 94 24.84 8.86 0.50
CA THR A 94 25.30 9.62 1.65
C THR A 94 24.14 9.96 2.58
N THR A 95 24.45 10.27 3.84
CA THR A 95 23.49 10.89 4.75
C THR A 95 23.19 12.34 4.32
N SER A 96 22.19 12.96 4.96
CA SER A 96 21.87 14.37 4.75
C SER A 96 23.05 15.30 5.02
N GLU A 97 23.98 14.89 5.88
CA GLU A 97 25.19 15.63 6.27
C GLU A 97 26.34 15.44 5.29
N GLY A 98 26.15 14.60 4.25
CA GLY A 98 27.15 14.33 3.22
C GLY A 98 28.18 13.28 3.61
N GLU A 99 28.02 12.65 4.76
CA GLU A 99 28.89 11.55 5.19
C GLU A 99 28.45 10.24 4.53
N GLN A 100 29.37 9.47 4.03
CA GLN A 100 29.10 8.08 3.76
C GLN A 100 29.01 7.38 5.12
N PRO A 101 27.85 6.78 5.46
CA PRO A 101 27.81 5.94 6.63
C PRO A 101 28.79 4.79 6.35
N GLY A 102 29.86 4.71 7.11
CA GLY A 102 30.82 3.63 6.99
C GLY A 102 30.17 2.27 7.20
N GLU A 103 30.87 1.30 7.78
CA GLU A 103 30.26 0.01 8.14
C GLU A 103 29.20 0.13 9.28
N GLU A 104 29.02 1.33 9.84
CA GLU A 104 28.08 1.57 10.91
C GLU A 104 26.63 1.53 10.42
N THR A 105 25.82 0.76 11.15
CA THR A 105 24.39 0.65 10.91
C THR A 105 23.67 1.91 11.40
N LEU A 106 22.87 2.54 10.54
CA LEU A 106 22.03 3.67 10.95
C LEU A 106 20.87 3.18 11.83
N LYS A 107 20.82 3.67 13.07
CA LYS A 107 19.76 3.32 14.01
C LYS A 107 18.56 4.23 13.87
N PHE A 108 17.39 3.64 13.95
CA PHE A 108 16.09 4.32 13.91
C PHE A 108 15.27 3.96 15.15
N ASN A 109 14.46 4.91 15.57
CA ASN A 109 13.31 4.62 16.44
C ASN A 109 12.11 4.32 15.54
N ILE A 110 11.10 3.62 16.06
CA ILE A 110 9.86 3.38 15.32
C ILE A 110 9.23 4.72 14.89
N ASN A 111 8.75 4.78 13.64
CA ASN A 111 8.29 6.00 12.95
C ASN A 111 9.37 7.08 12.76
N GLY A 112 10.61 6.80 13.13
CA GLY A 112 11.75 7.68 12.88
C GLY A 112 12.04 7.80 11.38
N LYS A 113 12.50 8.98 10.96
CA LYS A 113 12.86 9.28 9.56
C LYS A 113 14.29 9.76 9.47
N LYS A 114 14.99 9.33 8.41
CA LYS A 114 16.29 9.89 8.03
C LYS A 114 16.34 10.10 6.53
N ILE A 115 17.08 11.11 6.11
CA ILE A 115 17.22 11.47 4.69
C ILE A 115 18.55 10.93 4.19
N LEU A 116 18.51 10.18 3.12
CA LEU A 116 19.65 9.76 2.33
C LEU A 116 19.67 10.52 1.01
N LYS A 117 20.85 10.76 0.47
CA LYS A 117 21.07 11.40 -0.83
C LYS A 117 21.79 10.42 -1.74
N ALA A 118 21.33 10.34 -2.98
CA ALA A 118 22.01 9.61 -4.04
C ALA A 118 22.75 10.60 -4.95
N LYS A 119 24.03 10.40 -5.17
CA LYS A 119 24.84 11.14 -6.12
C LYS A 119 25.21 10.22 -7.28
N VAL A 120 24.79 10.59 -8.47
CA VAL A 120 25.00 9.84 -9.71
C VAL A 120 26.23 10.37 -10.43
N PHE A 121 27.07 9.48 -10.93
CA PHE A 121 28.26 9.79 -11.69
C PHE A 121 28.26 9.08 -13.06
N PRO A 122 28.84 9.74 -14.08
CA PRO A 122 29.41 11.09 -14.06
C PRO A 122 28.31 12.17 -13.87
N GLU A 123 28.70 13.37 -13.44
CA GLU A 123 27.71 14.44 -13.19
C GLU A 123 26.94 14.88 -14.44
N ASN A 124 27.47 14.62 -15.63
CA ASN A 124 26.81 14.84 -16.91
C ASN A 124 26.09 13.60 -17.44
N ALA A 125 25.86 12.55 -16.63
CA ALA A 125 25.04 11.41 -17.02
C ALA A 125 23.70 11.88 -17.59
N SER A 126 23.28 11.28 -18.70
CA SER A 126 22.10 11.75 -19.44
C SER A 126 20.80 11.53 -18.69
N ILE A 127 20.72 10.45 -17.91
CA ILE A 127 19.55 10.06 -17.14
C ILE A 127 20.00 9.75 -15.71
N LYS A 128 19.54 10.59 -14.77
CA LYS A 128 19.94 10.50 -13.35
C LYS A 128 18.84 9.98 -12.46
N ASP A 129 17.71 9.58 -13.05
CA ASP A 129 16.61 9.02 -12.30
C ASP A 129 17.01 7.69 -11.69
N VAL A 130 16.62 7.50 -10.43
CA VAL A 130 17.01 6.36 -9.63
C VAL A 130 15.82 5.77 -8.90
N GLU A 131 15.87 4.47 -8.69
CA GLU A 131 14.93 3.72 -7.88
C GLU A 131 15.55 3.41 -6.52
N TRP A 132 14.82 3.70 -5.46
CA TRP A 132 15.19 3.39 -4.08
C TRP A 132 14.65 2.03 -3.67
N ILE A 133 15.48 1.21 -3.05
CA ILE A 133 15.16 -0.17 -2.71
C ILE A 133 15.47 -0.41 -1.24
N SER A 134 14.51 -0.99 -0.53
CA SER A 134 14.69 -1.53 0.81
C SER A 134 14.66 -3.05 0.74
N SER A 135 15.65 -3.73 1.32
CA SER A 135 15.67 -5.20 1.41
C SER A 135 14.60 -5.75 2.37
N ASN A 136 14.02 -4.90 3.23
CA ASN A 136 12.96 -5.25 4.17
C ASN A 136 11.89 -4.15 4.19
N PRO A 137 10.96 -4.15 3.21
CA PRO A 137 9.93 -3.12 3.11
C PRO A 137 8.91 -3.16 4.26
N ASP A 138 8.81 -4.28 4.98
CA ASP A 138 7.95 -4.39 6.17
C ASP A 138 8.50 -3.64 7.39
N ALA A 139 9.82 -3.43 7.45
CA ALA A 139 10.47 -2.69 8.52
C ALA A 139 10.80 -1.25 8.10
N PHE A 140 11.18 -1.04 6.84
CA PHE A 140 11.62 0.25 6.33
C PHE A 140 11.01 0.55 4.97
N THR A 141 10.29 1.65 4.89
CA THR A 141 9.86 2.23 3.61
C THR A 141 10.82 3.34 3.20
N ILE A 142 10.95 3.53 1.88
CA ILE A 142 11.77 4.61 1.36
C ILE A 142 11.06 5.31 0.21
N GLU A 143 11.00 6.63 0.27
CA GLU A 143 10.38 7.49 -0.75
C GLU A 143 11.25 8.73 -0.95
N ASN A 144 11.73 8.94 -2.18
CA ASN A 144 12.56 10.09 -2.55
C ASN A 144 13.76 10.32 -1.59
N GLY A 145 14.41 9.24 -1.14
CA GLY A 145 15.52 9.30 -0.21
C GLY A 145 15.13 9.44 1.27
N ILE A 146 13.85 9.54 1.59
CA ILE A 146 13.37 9.56 2.98
C ILE A 146 13.12 8.12 3.42
N VAL A 147 14.01 7.60 4.26
CA VAL A 147 13.86 6.30 4.91
C VAL A 147 13.01 6.47 6.15
N THR A 148 11.94 5.69 6.27
CA THR A 148 11.05 5.67 7.43
C THR A 148 11.02 4.28 8.03
N ALA A 149 11.33 4.16 9.31
CA ALA A 149 11.18 2.91 10.05
C ALA A 149 9.71 2.71 10.42
N ILE A 150 9.07 1.70 9.84
CA ILE A 150 7.66 1.35 10.09
C ILE A 150 7.49 0.09 10.93
N GLY A 151 8.57 -0.62 11.20
CA GLY A 151 8.62 -1.84 12.01
C GLY A 151 10.02 -2.09 12.56
N ASP A 152 10.13 -3.06 13.46
CA ASP A 152 11.41 -3.56 13.94
C ASP A 152 12.11 -4.41 12.87
N GLY A 153 13.42 -4.41 12.92
CA GLY A 153 14.24 -5.23 12.03
C GLY A 153 15.44 -4.51 11.47
N VAL A 154 16.07 -5.18 10.51
CA VAL A 154 17.26 -4.71 9.79
C VAL A 154 16.93 -4.67 8.30
N ALA A 155 17.46 -3.71 7.59
CA ALA A 155 17.41 -3.65 6.14
C ALA A 155 18.71 -3.09 5.57
N GLU A 156 18.90 -3.34 4.29
CA GLU A 156 19.88 -2.67 3.43
C GLU A 156 19.13 -1.76 2.48
N ILE A 157 19.51 -0.50 2.46
CA ILE A 157 18.98 0.51 1.53
C ILE A 157 19.97 0.65 0.40
N THR A 158 19.48 0.45 -0.82
CA THR A 158 20.25 0.61 -2.06
C THR A 158 19.51 1.52 -3.04
N VAL A 159 20.23 1.99 -4.03
CA VAL A 159 19.72 2.79 -5.13
C VAL A 159 20.18 2.19 -6.43
N ARG A 160 19.28 2.11 -7.40
CA ARG A 160 19.53 1.57 -8.73
C ARG A 160 19.20 2.59 -9.82
N SER A 161 20.01 2.63 -10.89
CA SER A 161 19.68 3.45 -12.06
C SER A 161 18.48 2.86 -12.81
N ILE A 162 17.55 3.72 -13.25
CA ILE A 162 16.30 3.26 -13.90
C ILE A 162 16.50 2.97 -15.40
N GLN A 163 17.43 3.64 -16.03
CA GLN A 163 17.63 3.50 -17.49
C GLN A 163 19.11 3.32 -17.86
N GLY A 164 19.31 2.49 -18.86
CA GLY A 164 20.59 2.21 -19.47
C GLY A 164 20.76 0.71 -19.70
N GLN A 165 21.65 0.34 -20.61
CA GLN A 165 21.97 -1.06 -20.87
C GLN A 165 22.72 -1.72 -19.70
N ASN A 166 23.31 -0.89 -18.82
CA ASN A 166 24.01 -1.33 -17.61
C ASN A 166 23.26 -0.79 -16.39
N GLU A 167 22.68 -1.71 -15.63
CA GLU A 167 22.09 -1.42 -14.35
C GLU A 167 23.18 -1.18 -13.30
N VAL A 168 23.24 0.04 -12.77
CA VAL A 168 24.22 0.42 -11.74
C VAL A 168 23.50 0.51 -10.40
N THR A 169 23.99 -0.23 -9.41
CA THR A 169 23.48 -0.22 -8.04
C THR A 169 24.53 0.36 -7.10
N SER A 170 24.10 1.17 -6.15
CA SER A 170 24.95 1.72 -5.10
C SER A 170 25.43 0.66 -4.11
N ASN A 171 26.46 0.99 -3.32
CA ASN A 171 26.74 0.26 -2.10
C ASN A 171 25.54 0.35 -1.13
N PRO A 172 25.22 -0.71 -0.37
CA PRO A 172 24.13 -0.70 0.58
C PRO A 172 24.46 0.14 1.82
N ILE A 173 23.45 0.82 2.35
CA ILE A 173 23.46 1.41 3.70
C ILE A 173 22.65 0.50 4.61
N LYS A 174 23.28 -0.02 5.67
CA LYS A 174 22.60 -0.83 6.68
C LYS A 174 21.82 0.06 7.63
N VAL A 175 20.56 -0.30 7.85
CA VAL A 175 19.65 0.38 8.75
C VAL A 175 19.05 -0.61 9.75
N THR A 176 18.82 -0.18 10.98
CA THR A 176 18.17 -1.00 12.01
C THR A 176 17.18 -0.19 12.81
N CYS A 177 16.07 -0.82 13.15
CA CYS A 177 15.09 -0.31 14.09
C CYS A 177 14.77 -1.40 15.11
N GLU A 178 14.95 -1.10 16.37
CA GLU A 178 14.57 -1.97 17.47
C GLU A 178 13.29 -1.41 18.08
N TYR A 179 12.20 -2.15 17.96
CA TYR A 179 10.96 -1.82 18.65
C TYR A 179 11.04 -2.34 20.08
N GLN A 180 10.84 -1.45 21.03
CA GLN A 180 10.73 -1.81 22.44
C GLN A 180 9.33 -1.46 22.92
N LEU A 181 8.54 -2.49 23.22
CA LEU A 181 7.26 -2.28 23.89
C LEU A 181 7.52 -1.82 25.33
N GLU A 182 6.97 -0.67 25.70
CA GLU A 182 7.09 -0.10 27.04
C GLU A 182 5.91 -0.47 27.91
N ARG A 183 4.70 -0.36 27.36
CA ARG A 183 3.44 -0.65 28.03
C ARG A 183 2.30 -0.87 27.06
N ILE A 184 1.25 -1.49 27.58
CA ILE A 184 -0.06 -1.56 26.92
C ILE A 184 -1.11 -0.91 27.83
N VAL A 185 -2.15 -0.30 27.24
CA VAL A 185 -3.26 0.28 27.99
C VAL A 185 -4.57 0.09 27.26
N PHE A 186 -5.67 -0.09 27.95
CA PHE A 186 -6.99 -0.02 27.34
C PHE A 186 -7.32 1.41 26.93
N SER A 187 -7.98 1.57 25.81
CA SER A 187 -8.43 2.88 25.31
C SER A 187 -9.42 3.55 26.26
N GLN A 188 -10.13 2.75 27.05
CA GLN A 188 -11.06 3.19 28.10
C GLN A 188 -10.91 2.32 29.34
N PRO A 189 -11.01 2.89 30.54
CA PRO A 189 -10.92 2.11 31.78
C PRO A 189 -12.19 1.28 32.04
N VAL A 190 -13.32 1.69 31.47
CA VAL A 190 -14.61 1.02 31.59
C VAL A 190 -15.31 0.99 30.25
N TYR A 191 -15.76 -0.18 29.85
CA TYR A 191 -16.59 -0.38 28.67
C TYR A 191 -18.00 -0.78 29.08
N GLY A 192 -18.98 -0.06 28.58
CA GLY A 192 -20.39 -0.33 28.77
C GLY A 192 -21.06 -0.77 27.48
N TYR A 193 -22.19 -1.46 27.59
CA TYR A 193 -22.97 -1.81 26.42
C TYR A 193 -23.54 -0.58 25.76
N SER A 194 -23.23 -0.34 24.48
CA SER A 194 -23.86 0.71 23.69
C SER A 194 -25.25 0.28 23.25
N LYS A 195 -26.20 1.24 23.23
CA LYS A 195 -27.51 1.07 22.63
C LYS A 195 -27.38 0.96 21.11
N SER A 196 -27.31 -0.22 20.54
CA SER A 196 -27.61 -0.41 19.14
C SER A 196 -29.03 -0.96 19.01
N MET A 197 -29.85 -0.26 18.28
CA MET A 197 -31.22 -0.65 18.03
C MET A 197 -31.30 -1.78 17.02
N MET A 198 -32.13 -2.74 17.23
CA MET A 198 -32.75 -3.69 16.30
C MET A 198 -32.20 -5.11 16.15
N ASN A 199 -30.99 -5.45 16.59
CA ASN A 199 -30.58 -6.85 16.69
C ASN A 199 -29.64 -7.01 17.91
N ASP A 200 -30.23 -6.83 19.12
CA ASP A 200 -29.47 -6.63 20.35
C ASP A 200 -28.86 -7.90 20.94
N MET A 201 -27.86 -8.39 20.26
CA MET A 201 -26.74 -9.00 20.94
C MET A 201 -25.81 -7.86 21.36
N GLY A 202 -25.68 -7.61 22.67
CA GLY A 202 -24.82 -6.54 23.18
C GLY A 202 -23.37 -6.79 22.75
N LYS A 203 -22.85 -5.95 21.86
CA LYS A 203 -21.45 -6.02 21.43
C LYS A 203 -20.64 -4.99 22.18
N ILE A 204 -19.54 -5.42 22.78
CA ILE A 204 -18.48 -4.56 23.33
C ILE A 204 -17.21 -4.90 22.61
N THR A 205 -16.46 -3.89 22.21
CA THR A 205 -15.15 -4.09 21.58
C THR A 205 -14.10 -3.32 22.39
N PRO A 206 -13.57 -3.88 23.47
CA PRO A 206 -12.43 -3.32 24.19
C PRO A 206 -11.23 -3.24 23.30
N GLU A 207 -10.52 -2.11 23.35
CA GLU A 207 -9.33 -1.85 22.54
C GLU A 207 -8.14 -1.59 23.45
N VAL A 208 -7.04 -2.31 23.21
CA VAL A 208 -5.74 -2.12 23.87
C VAL A 208 -4.78 -1.46 22.91
N LYS A 209 -4.08 -0.44 23.36
CA LYS A 209 -3.05 0.28 22.61
C LYS A 209 -1.68 -0.04 23.15
N CYS A 210 -0.73 -0.28 22.26
CA CYS A 210 0.69 -0.43 22.56
C CYS A 210 1.39 0.93 22.59
N TYR A 211 2.38 1.07 23.46
CA TYR A 211 3.25 2.25 23.53
C TYR A 211 4.73 1.83 23.55
N PRO A 212 5.56 2.37 22.62
CA PRO A 212 5.17 3.14 21.46
C PRO A 212 4.21 2.38 20.54
N ALA A 213 3.43 3.10 19.68
CA ALA A 213 2.55 2.46 18.72
C ALA A 213 3.35 1.66 17.69
N THR A 214 2.88 0.45 17.37
CA THR A 214 3.52 -0.39 16.33
C THR A 214 2.48 -0.91 15.33
N PRO A 215 2.82 -0.95 14.04
CA PRO A 215 1.98 -1.59 13.04
C PRO A 215 2.01 -3.12 13.09
N LYS A 216 2.95 -3.73 13.84
CA LYS A 216 3.19 -5.19 13.88
C LYS A 216 2.56 -5.91 15.08
N ILE A 217 1.39 -5.46 15.54
CA ILE A 217 0.65 -6.13 16.62
C ILE A 217 0.40 -7.61 16.34
N LYS A 218 0.23 -8.00 15.08
CA LYS A 218 0.01 -9.39 14.65
C LYS A 218 1.15 -10.37 15.00
N THR A 219 2.35 -9.88 15.30
CA THR A 219 3.51 -10.70 15.69
C THR A 219 3.62 -10.90 17.19
N MET A 220 2.75 -10.28 17.98
CA MET A 220 2.72 -10.39 19.44
C MET A 220 1.81 -11.56 19.85
N ASN A 221 2.22 -12.31 20.87
CA ASN A 221 1.32 -13.26 21.49
C ASN A 221 0.38 -12.50 22.44
N ILE A 222 -0.94 -12.64 22.21
CA ILE A 222 -1.97 -11.89 22.92
C ILE A 222 -2.89 -12.88 23.60
N GLU A 223 -3.01 -12.74 24.91
CA GLU A 223 -3.88 -13.55 25.74
C GLU A 223 -4.91 -12.66 26.44
N TRP A 224 -6.15 -13.13 26.45
CA TRP A 224 -7.25 -12.45 27.10
C TRP A 224 -7.78 -13.29 28.26
N ASP A 225 -7.88 -12.69 29.43
CA ASP A 225 -8.51 -13.28 30.62
C ASP A 225 -9.77 -12.46 30.95
N PHE A 226 -10.91 -13.09 30.71
CA PHE A 226 -12.21 -12.54 30.97
C PHE A 226 -12.95 -13.49 31.94
N GLN A 227 -12.92 -13.14 33.22
CA GLN A 227 -13.51 -13.96 34.25
C GLN A 227 -15.01 -13.71 34.36
N VAL A 228 -15.75 -14.39 33.48
CA VAL A 228 -17.21 -14.35 33.47
C VAL A 228 -17.74 -15.05 34.74
N PRO A 229 -18.64 -14.42 35.50
CA PRO A 229 -19.31 -15.10 36.62
C PRO A 229 -20.00 -16.39 36.18
N SER A 230 -19.95 -17.43 37.01
CA SER A 230 -20.46 -18.77 36.68
C SER A 230 -21.96 -18.83 36.44
N ASP A 231 -22.71 -17.82 36.86
CA ASP A 231 -24.13 -17.65 36.62
C ASP A 231 -24.43 -16.94 35.27
N TRP A 232 -23.40 -16.50 34.54
CA TRP A 232 -23.54 -15.96 33.18
C TRP A 232 -23.38 -17.06 32.13
N THR A 233 -24.34 -17.98 32.09
CA THR A 233 -24.22 -19.26 31.37
C THR A 233 -24.18 -19.18 29.85
N ASN A 234 -24.50 -18.03 29.25
CA ASN A 234 -24.65 -17.88 27.80
C ASN A 234 -23.77 -16.78 27.21
N SER A 235 -22.57 -16.52 27.74
CA SER A 235 -21.63 -15.59 27.16
C SER A 235 -20.69 -16.34 26.20
N SER A 236 -20.80 -16.13 24.89
CA SER A 236 -19.78 -16.60 23.96
C SER A 236 -18.70 -15.53 23.83
N LEU A 237 -17.50 -15.89 24.20
CA LEU A 237 -16.30 -15.13 23.95
C LEU A 237 -15.75 -15.58 22.59
N THR A 238 -15.81 -14.72 21.60
CA THR A 238 -15.14 -14.96 20.33
C THR A 238 -13.95 -14.03 20.22
N ASN A 239 -12.77 -14.64 20.01
CA ASN A 239 -11.58 -13.87 19.67
C ASN A 239 -11.79 -13.23 18.29
N PRO A 240 -11.69 -11.90 18.14
CA PRO A 240 -11.86 -11.25 16.85
C PRO A 240 -10.81 -11.67 15.80
N ASP A 241 -9.70 -12.25 16.21
CA ASP A 241 -8.64 -12.68 15.30
C ASP A 241 -8.98 -13.99 14.55
N GLU A 242 -9.95 -14.80 15.01
CA GLU A 242 -10.42 -15.99 14.28
C GLU A 242 -11.40 -15.64 13.15
N ASP A 243 -12.07 -14.49 13.24
CA ASP A 243 -13.02 -13.99 12.24
C ASP A 243 -12.56 -12.71 11.53
N ALA A 244 -11.31 -12.29 11.70
CA ALA A 244 -10.74 -11.17 11.00
C ALA A 244 -10.51 -11.50 9.52
N SER A 245 -11.60 -11.65 8.78
CA SER A 245 -11.60 -11.38 7.35
C SER A 245 -11.17 -9.92 7.15
N SER A 246 -9.97 -9.76 6.80
CA SER A 246 -9.19 -8.79 6.03
C SER A 246 -9.78 -7.43 5.61
N ASP A 247 -10.83 -6.89 6.19
CA ASP A 247 -11.48 -5.68 5.60
C ASP A 247 -11.56 -4.45 6.49
N ASP A 248 -10.85 -4.40 7.61
CA ASP A 248 -10.74 -3.15 8.35
C ASP A 248 -9.30 -2.66 8.45
N SER A 249 -8.86 -2.05 7.38
CA SER A 249 -7.52 -1.47 7.20
C SER A 249 -7.35 -0.11 7.90
N SER A 250 -8.33 0.39 8.63
CA SER A 250 -8.32 1.78 9.11
C SER A 250 -7.69 2.00 10.48
N ASP A 251 -7.48 0.95 11.32
CA ASP A 251 -6.88 1.11 12.64
C ASP A 251 -5.75 0.11 12.91
N LYS A 252 -4.60 0.40 12.35
CA LYS A 252 -3.38 -0.44 12.45
C LYS A 252 -2.74 -0.51 13.83
N ASN A 253 -3.24 0.20 14.84
CA ASN A 253 -2.55 0.43 16.10
C ASN A 253 -3.27 -0.13 17.34
N GLY A 254 -4.34 -0.91 17.21
CA GLY A 254 -5.12 -1.40 18.33
C GLY A 254 -5.34 -2.91 18.29
N ILE A 255 -5.21 -3.54 19.48
CA ILE A 255 -5.61 -4.93 19.71
C ILE A 255 -7.05 -4.88 20.20
N ARG A 256 -7.98 -5.54 19.52
CA ARG A 256 -9.40 -5.49 19.83
C ARG A 256 -9.92 -6.83 20.27
N TYR A 257 -10.76 -6.83 21.28
CA TYR A 257 -11.46 -8.01 21.78
C TYR A 257 -12.97 -7.82 21.62
N LYS A 258 -13.64 -8.80 21.05
CA LYS A 258 -15.09 -8.71 20.82
C LYS A 258 -15.83 -9.56 21.86
N ILE A 259 -16.64 -8.91 22.66
CA ILE A 259 -17.52 -9.58 23.63
C ILE A 259 -18.93 -9.51 23.08
N THR A 260 -19.57 -10.67 22.96
CA THR A 260 -20.99 -10.76 22.58
C THR A 260 -21.74 -11.44 23.73
N GLN A 261 -22.76 -10.80 24.26
CA GLN A 261 -23.61 -11.38 25.29
C GLN A 261 -24.95 -11.78 24.66
N TYR A 262 -25.31 -13.05 24.81
CA TYR A 262 -26.61 -13.53 24.40
C TYR A 262 -27.59 -13.43 25.56
N PRO A 263 -28.87 -13.09 25.33
CA PRO A 263 -29.89 -13.10 26.36
C PRO A 263 -30.21 -14.55 26.77
N GLU A 264 -30.46 -14.73 28.07
CA GLU A 264 -30.73 -16.04 28.69
C GLU A 264 -31.90 -16.81 28.04
N ASN A 265 -32.87 -16.08 27.44
CA ASN A 265 -34.11 -16.62 26.93
C ASN A 265 -34.21 -16.53 25.39
N TYR A 266 -33.10 -16.59 24.68
CA TYR A 266 -33.06 -16.43 23.22
C TYR A 266 -34.00 -17.40 22.48
N GLU A 267 -34.22 -18.59 23.05
CA GLU A 267 -35.04 -19.66 22.42
C GLU A 267 -36.52 -19.65 22.87
N THR A 268 -36.89 -18.96 23.92
CA THR A 268 -38.19 -19.12 24.60
C THR A 268 -39.22 -18.05 24.35
N ASN A 269 -38.93 -16.95 23.61
CA ASN A 269 -39.78 -15.79 23.43
C ASN A 269 -40.17 -15.06 24.74
N GLU A 270 -39.55 -15.36 25.85
CA GLU A 270 -39.69 -14.64 27.10
C GLU A 270 -38.97 -13.30 27.08
N PRO A 271 -39.27 -12.34 27.94
CA PRO A 271 -38.51 -11.07 28.02
C PRO A 271 -37.05 -11.34 28.31
N TYR A 272 -36.19 -10.82 27.46
CA TYR A 272 -34.73 -11.00 27.57
C TYR A 272 -34.17 -10.32 28.81
N THR A 273 -33.38 -11.06 29.60
CA THR A 273 -32.66 -10.52 30.75
C THR A 273 -31.17 -10.56 30.45
N PHE A 274 -30.53 -9.41 30.50
CA PHE A 274 -29.05 -9.33 30.43
C PHE A 274 -28.50 -9.31 31.86
N TYR A 275 -27.38 -9.96 32.06
CA TYR A 275 -26.70 -9.95 33.34
C TYR A 275 -26.26 -8.55 33.73
N GLU A 276 -26.29 -8.24 35.03
CA GLU A 276 -25.91 -6.96 35.57
C GLU A 276 -24.68 -7.14 36.47
N GLY A 277 -23.64 -6.35 36.22
CA GLY A 277 -22.46 -6.36 37.04
C GLY A 277 -21.24 -5.80 36.33
N GLU A 278 -20.16 -5.83 37.07
CA GLU A 278 -18.83 -5.42 36.61
C GLU A 278 -17.95 -6.66 36.54
N VAL A 279 -17.30 -6.87 35.37
CA VAL A 279 -16.40 -7.99 35.12
C VAL A 279 -15.07 -7.45 34.69
N PRO A 280 -13.95 -7.84 35.35
CA PRO A 280 -12.63 -7.46 34.90
C PRO A 280 -12.28 -8.19 33.60
N LEU A 281 -11.68 -7.47 32.67
CA LEU A 281 -11.03 -8.00 31.47
C LEU A 281 -9.57 -7.64 31.54
N LYS A 282 -8.71 -8.64 31.46
CA LYS A 282 -7.25 -8.51 31.41
C LYS A 282 -6.75 -8.90 30.03
N CYS A 283 -5.85 -8.10 29.48
CA CYS A 283 -5.09 -8.41 28.29
C CYS A 283 -3.62 -8.59 28.68
N THR A 284 -3.00 -9.69 28.26
CA THR A 284 -1.58 -9.94 28.39
C THR A 284 -0.97 -10.02 27.01
N VAL A 285 0.07 -9.21 26.74
CA VAL A 285 0.84 -9.21 25.51
C VAL A 285 2.25 -9.68 25.82
N THR A 286 2.68 -10.77 25.20
CA THR A 286 4.06 -11.23 25.27
C THR A 286 4.83 -10.77 24.04
N TYR A 287 5.88 -9.97 24.25
CA TYR A 287 6.76 -9.46 23.21
C TYR A 287 8.22 -9.54 23.64
N ALA A 288 9.09 -10.09 22.78
CA ALA A 288 10.52 -10.29 23.05
C ALA A 288 10.81 -10.98 24.38
N GLY A 289 9.97 -11.97 24.77
CA GLY A 289 10.11 -12.74 26.00
C GLY A 289 9.68 -11.99 27.27
N LYS A 290 9.08 -10.81 27.17
CA LYS A 290 8.57 -10.01 28.28
C LYS A 290 7.05 -9.89 28.19
N GLU A 291 6.38 -9.98 29.33
CA GLU A 291 4.94 -9.82 29.45
C GLU A 291 4.55 -8.39 29.85
N TYR A 292 3.49 -7.90 29.22
CA TYR A 292 2.85 -6.62 29.50
C TYR A 292 1.37 -6.86 29.72
N THR A 293 0.81 -6.28 30.76
CA THR A 293 -0.58 -6.47 31.12
C THR A 293 -1.34 -5.15 31.20
N ALA A 294 -2.61 -5.20 30.82
CA ALA A 294 -3.56 -4.11 31.05
C ALA A 294 -4.90 -4.68 31.50
N GLU A 295 -5.65 -3.93 32.29
CA GLU A 295 -6.95 -4.31 32.82
C GLU A 295 -7.97 -3.21 32.56
N CYS A 296 -9.22 -3.62 32.31
CA CYS A 296 -10.36 -2.72 32.25
C CYS A 296 -11.60 -3.41 32.85
N ILE A 297 -12.66 -2.65 33.06
CA ILE A 297 -13.92 -3.16 33.57
C ILE A 297 -14.95 -3.21 32.45
N ILE A 298 -15.61 -4.34 32.32
CA ILE A 298 -16.79 -4.50 31.50
C ILE A 298 -18.01 -4.31 32.36
N ASN A 299 -18.75 -3.22 32.14
CA ASN A 299 -19.93 -2.89 32.92
C ASN A 299 -21.18 -3.29 32.14
N SER A 300 -21.88 -4.31 32.63
CA SER A 300 -23.16 -4.75 32.10
C SER A 300 -24.29 -4.24 32.98
N LYS A 301 -25.25 -3.51 32.39
CA LYS A 301 -26.44 -3.04 33.09
C LYS A 301 -27.62 -3.92 32.75
N LYS A 302 -28.37 -4.33 33.79
CA LYS A 302 -29.60 -5.08 33.66
C LYS A 302 -30.58 -4.32 32.76
N ARG A 303 -31.05 -5.02 31.72
CA ARG A 303 -32.13 -4.50 30.84
C ARG A 303 -33.18 -5.56 30.65
N ILE A 304 -34.40 -5.18 30.85
CA ILE A 304 -35.57 -6.02 30.50
C ILE A 304 -36.04 -5.49 29.15
N TRP A 305 -35.92 -6.30 28.12
CA TRP A 305 -36.48 -5.97 26.80
C TRP A 305 -37.82 -6.65 26.64
N LYS A 306 -38.88 -5.87 26.46
CA LYS A 306 -40.21 -6.37 26.10
C LYS A 306 -40.35 -6.23 24.59
N ALA A 307 -40.53 -7.35 23.90
CA ALA A 307 -40.80 -7.33 22.47
C ALA A 307 -42.01 -6.41 22.19
N PRO A 308 -41.98 -5.55 21.17
CA PRO A 308 -43.13 -4.76 20.78
C PRO A 308 -44.27 -5.70 20.44
N LEU A 309 -45.47 -5.44 20.97
CA LEU A 309 -46.70 -6.22 20.78
C LEU A 309 -47.16 -6.38 19.31
N SER A 310 -46.45 -5.79 18.37
CA SER A 310 -46.74 -5.83 16.93
C SER A 310 -46.22 -7.07 16.17
N TRP A 311 -45.46 -7.94 16.81
CA TRP A 311 -44.92 -9.16 16.17
C TRP A 311 -45.80 -10.42 16.39
N LYS A 312 -47.12 -10.25 16.40
CA LYS A 312 -48.04 -11.38 16.30
C LYS A 312 -47.99 -11.88 14.83
N MET A 313 -47.27 -12.96 14.59
CA MET A 313 -47.31 -13.69 13.32
C MET A 313 -48.76 -14.13 13.04
N LYS A 314 -49.42 -13.52 12.05
CA LYS A 314 -50.69 -14.04 11.52
C LYS A 314 -50.36 -15.31 10.72
N ILE A 315 -50.50 -16.45 11.33
CA ILE A 315 -50.50 -17.74 10.60
C ILE A 315 -51.80 -17.78 9.81
N LYS A 316 -51.75 -17.52 8.49
CA LYS A 316 -52.81 -17.85 7.57
C LYS A 316 -52.88 -19.38 7.46
N ARG A 317 -53.83 -20.03 8.12
CA ARG A 317 -54.21 -21.41 7.77
C ARG A 317 -54.91 -21.32 6.43
N HIS A 318 -54.37 -21.97 5.41
CA HIS A 318 -55.10 -22.30 4.20
C HIS A 318 -55.80 -23.61 4.49
N CYS A 319 -57.17 -23.53 4.43
CA CYS A 319 -58.02 -24.72 4.24
C CYS A 319 -57.98 -25.11 2.77
#